data_72de8e25f4899813a9c5c67476ee8e92
#
_entry.id   72de8e25f4899813a9c5c67476ee8e92
#
_cell.length_a   1.000
_cell.length_b   1.000
_cell.length_c   1.000
_cell.angle_alpha   90.00
_cell.angle_beta   90.00
_cell.angle_gamma   90.00
#
_symmetry.space_group_name_H-M   'P 1'
#
loop_
_entity.id
_entity.type
_entity.pdbx_description
1 polymer ?
#
loop_
_entity_poly.entity_id
_entity_poly.type
_entity_poly.pdbx_seq_one_letter_code
_entity_poly.pdbx_strand_id
1 'polypeptide(L)'
;MRTLCGEDKITAEEIEFLKSKDCKIGLVIRDLTEIQVSTANGTLDAFRAVETAKELGVPQNVGIALFAEIKPEWSINHNWMISFAQTISENGYVPAFIGNTDSSKNFNFDRQCSHFVQATKDVDYFGAVFMYNRSSAFC
;
A
#
# COMPACT_ATOMS: atom_id res chain seq x y z
N MET A 1 -9.52 8.63 -1.51
CA MET A 1 -8.09 8.50 -1.88
C MET A 1 -7.95 8.40 -3.38
N ARG A 2 -6.92 9.03 -3.90
CA ARG A 2 -6.60 8.94 -5.32
C ARG A 2 -5.65 7.78 -5.57
N THR A 3 -5.63 7.29 -6.78
CA THR A 3 -4.76 6.17 -7.14
C THR A 3 -3.43 6.66 -7.69
N LEU A 4 -2.37 5.92 -7.37
CA LEU A 4 -1.04 6.14 -7.92
C LEU A 4 -0.92 5.48 -9.30
N CYS A 5 -1.42 4.27 -9.41
CA CYS A 5 -1.40 3.47 -10.62
C CYS A 5 -2.77 2.85 -10.84
N GLY A 6 -3.16 2.64 -12.11
CA GLY A 6 -4.46 2.07 -12.46
C GLY A 6 -5.49 3.12 -12.75
N GLU A 7 -6.77 2.78 -12.57
CA GLU A 7 -7.87 3.69 -12.81
C GLU A 7 -7.87 4.85 -11.83
N ASP A 8 -8.38 6.00 -12.24
CA ASP A 8 -8.45 7.23 -11.44
C ASP A 8 -7.06 7.71 -10.98
N LYS A 9 -6.07 7.52 -11.84
CA LYS A 9 -4.69 7.90 -11.55
C LYS A 9 -4.56 9.40 -11.28
N ILE A 10 -3.83 9.74 -10.21
CA ILE A 10 -3.55 11.13 -9.85
C ILE A 10 -2.56 11.73 -10.85
N THR A 11 -2.68 13.03 -11.07
CA THR A 11 -1.77 13.78 -11.97
C THR A 11 -0.75 14.58 -11.19
N ALA A 12 0.34 14.98 -11.86
CA ALA A 12 1.36 15.83 -11.25
C ALA A 12 0.79 17.17 -10.80
N GLU A 13 -0.16 17.73 -11.55
CA GLU A 13 -0.81 18.99 -11.21
C GLU A 13 -1.64 18.85 -9.93
N GLU A 14 -2.34 17.73 -9.75
CA GLU A 14 -3.08 17.46 -8.53
C GLU A 14 -2.15 17.32 -7.32
N ILE A 15 -1.00 16.70 -7.50
CA ILE A 15 0.02 16.58 -6.43
C ILE A 15 0.49 17.98 -6.01
N GLU A 16 0.83 18.84 -6.97
CA GLU A 16 1.26 20.21 -6.66
C GLU A 16 0.17 21.00 -5.93
N PHE A 17 -1.08 20.86 -6.37
CA PHE A 17 -2.21 21.51 -5.70
C PHE A 17 -2.35 21.05 -4.25
N LEU A 18 -2.29 19.74 -4.01
CA LEU A 18 -2.44 19.18 -2.66
C LEU A 18 -1.29 19.57 -1.75
N LYS A 19 -0.06 19.64 -2.29
CA LYS A 19 1.10 20.12 -1.54
C LYS A 19 0.89 21.57 -1.10
N SER A 20 0.33 22.41 -1.97
CA SER A 20 0.10 23.83 -1.67
C SER A 20 -0.96 24.01 -0.58
N LYS A 21 -1.82 23.02 -0.35
CA LYS A 21 -2.86 23.09 0.66
C LYS A 21 -2.48 22.37 1.97
N ASP A 22 -1.26 21.88 2.08
CA ASP A 22 -0.77 21.15 3.24
C ASP A 22 -1.66 19.96 3.61
N CYS A 23 -2.18 19.26 2.59
CA CYS A 23 -3.03 18.11 2.77
C CYS A 23 -2.20 16.84 2.90
N LYS A 24 -2.60 15.95 3.81
CA LYS A 24 -2.04 14.60 3.86
C LYS A 24 -2.59 13.78 2.71
N ILE A 25 -1.70 13.11 1.99
CA ILE A 25 -2.05 12.35 0.80
C ILE A 25 -1.82 10.86 1.08
N GLY A 26 -2.84 10.05 0.79
CA GLY A 26 -2.70 8.60 0.69
C GLY A 26 -2.98 8.22 -0.75
N LEU A 27 -2.10 7.44 -1.35
CA LEU A 27 -2.23 7.01 -2.74
C LEU A 27 -2.39 5.51 -2.82
N VAL A 28 -3.29 5.04 -3.67
CA VAL A 28 -3.63 3.62 -3.78
C VAL A 28 -3.04 3.03 -5.05
N ILE A 29 -2.39 1.88 -4.91
CA ILE A 29 -1.86 1.10 -6.03
C ILE A 29 -2.93 0.06 -6.38
N ARG A 30 -3.62 0.25 -7.51
CA ARG A 30 -4.74 -0.59 -7.93
C ARG A 30 -4.43 -1.55 -9.08
N ASP A 31 -3.22 -1.54 -9.57
CA ASP A 31 -2.83 -2.37 -10.71
C ASP A 31 -2.03 -3.61 -10.31
N LEU A 32 -2.03 -3.96 -9.03
CA LEU A 32 -1.45 -5.23 -8.57
C LEU A 32 -2.34 -6.40 -8.98
N THR A 33 -1.72 -7.58 -9.09
CA THR A 33 -2.42 -8.82 -9.41
C THR A 33 -2.18 -9.85 -8.31
N GLU A 34 -3.03 -10.87 -8.26
CA GLU A 34 -2.86 -11.95 -7.29
C GLU A 34 -1.51 -12.66 -7.47
N ILE A 35 -1.08 -12.84 -8.72
CA ILE A 35 0.20 -13.49 -8.99
C ILE A 35 1.34 -12.74 -8.32
N GLN A 36 1.35 -11.41 -8.42
CA GLN A 36 2.39 -10.59 -7.80
C GLN A 36 2.41 -10.74 -6.29
N VAL A 37 1.26 -10.56 -5.63
CA VAL A 37 1.18 -10.54 -4.17
C VAL A 37 1.28 -11.94 -3.55
N SER A 38 1.15 -13.00 -4.32
CA SER A 38 1.30 -14.37 -3.84
C SER A 38 2.77 -14.83 -3.83
N THR A 39 3.68 -14.06 -4.42
CA THR A 39 5.11 -14.38 -4.38
C THR A 39 5.70 -13.99 -3.03
N ALA A 40 6.91 -14.47 -2.75
CA ALA A 40 7.59 -14.18 -1.49
C ALA A 40 8.39 -12.88 -1.51
N ASN A 41 8.36 -12.12 -2.61
CA ASN A 41 9.18 -10.92 -2.75
C ASN A 41 8.42 -9.79 -3.45
N GLY A 42 8.13 -8.73 -2.70
CA GLY A 42 7.43 -7.55 -3.19
C GLY A 42 8.33 -6.37 -3.53
N THR A 43 9.63 -6.57 -3.56
CA THR A 43 10.60 -5.49 -3.77
C THR A 43 10.40 -4.78 -5.11
N LEU A 44 10.22 -5.53 -6.20
CA LEU A 44 10.04 -4.93 -7.54
C LEU A 44 8.73 -4.15 -7.62
N ASP A 45 7.67 -4.69 -7.04
CA ASP A 45 6.37 -4.00 -7.03
C ASP A 45 6.44 -2.70 -6.22
N ALA A 46 7.17 -2.73 -5.10
CA ALA A 46 7.39 -1.54 -4.29
C ALA A 46 8.23 -0.50 -5.03
N PHE A 47 9.31 -0.91 -5.69
CA PHE A 47 10.13 0.02 -6.48
C PHE A 47 9.34 0.67 -7.60
N ARG A 48 8.49 -0.08 -8.28
CA ARG A 48 7.62 0.48 -9.32
C ARG A 48 6.71 1.57 -8.75
N ALA A 49 6.12 1.33 -7.60
CA ALA A 49 5.28 2.32 -6.92
C ALA A 49 6.08 3.54 -6.51
N VAL A 50 7.26 3.35 -5.95
CA VAL A 50 8.15 4.45 -5.54
C VAL A 50 8.57 5.30 -6.75
N GLU A 51 8.98 4.65 -7.84
CA GLU A 51 9.38 5.38 -9.07
C GLU A 51 8.22 6.19 -9.63
N THR A 52 7.02 5.62 -9.67
CA THR A 52 5.82 6.32 -10.13
C THR A 52 5.52 7.53 -9.24
N ALA A 53 5.62 7.36 -7.93
CA ALA A 53 5.41 8.45 -6.99
C ALA A 53 6.41 9.58 -7.19
N LYS A 54 7.69 9.24 -7.35
CA LYS A 54 8.74 10.22 -7.59
C LYS A 54 8.53 11.00 -8.90
N GLU A 55 8.15 10.29 -9.96
CA GLU A 55 7.87 10.91 -11.26
C GLU A 55 6.72 11.91 -11.19
N LEU A 56 5.74 11.65 -10.35
CA LEU A 56 4.61 12.54 -10.15
C LEU A 56 4.91 13.68 -9.17
N GLY A 57 6.10 13.70 -8.57
CA GLY A 57 6.47 14.75 -7.64
C GLY A 57 5.92 14.55 -6.22
N VAL A 58 5.56 13.33 -5.86
CA VAL A 58 5.10 13.02 -4.49
C VAL A 58 6.29 13.15 -3.55
N PRO A 59 6.23 14.04 -2.54
CA PRO A 59 7.38 14.28 -1.67
C PRO A 59 7.66 13.10 -0.75
N GLN A 60 8.95 12.86 -0.49
CA GLN A 60 9.42 11.81 0.41
C GLN A 60 9.61 12.36 1.82
N ASN A 61 9.59 11.49 2.81
CA ASN A 61 9.90 11.82 4.22
C ASN A 61 8.93 12.83 4.86
N VAL A 62 7.68 12.85 4.39
CA VAL A 62 6.63 13.73 4.92
C VAL A 62 5.38 12.97 5.33
N GLY A 63 5.49 11.64 5.47
CA GLY A 63 4.39 10.80 5.98
C GLY A 63 3.32 10.42 4.97
N ILE A 64 3.63 10.46 3.68
CA ILE A 64 2.67 10.05 2.65
C ILE A 64 2.65 8.55 2.53
N ALA A 65 1.45 7.96 2.58
CA ALA A 65 1.25 6.51 2.51
C ALA A 65 0.97 6.05 1.09
N LEU A 66 1.61 4.95 0.72
CA LEU A 66 1.33 4.23 -0.52
C LEU A 66 0.63 2.92 -0.16
N PHE A 67 -0.63 2.80 -0.54
CA PHE A 67 -1.49 1.68 -0.20
C PHE A 67 -1.48 0.62 -1.30
N ALA A 68 -1.12 -0.61 -0.93
CA ALA A 68 -1.33 -1.76 -1.82
C ALA A 68 -2.78 -2.24 -1.63
N GLU A 69 -3.57 -2.19 -2.70
CA GLU A 69 -4.95 -2.68 -2.65
C GLU A 69 -4.98 -4.17 -2.91
N ILE A 70 -5.50 -4.92 -1.93
CA ILE A 70 -5.59 -6.38 -1.98
C ILE A 70 -7.06 -6.76 -2.10
N LYS A 71 -7.40 -7.47 -3.16
CA LYS A 71 -8.78 -7.92 -3.39
C LYS A 71 -9.12 -9.10 -2.48
N PRO A 72 -10.40 -9.23 -2.06
CA PRO A 72 -10.79 -10.21 -1.04
C PRO A 72 -10.47 -11.65 -1.40
N GLU A 73 -10.55 -12.02 -2.66
CA GLU A 73 -10.35 -13.38 -3.12
C GLU A 73 -8.88 -13.76 -3.32
N TRP A 74 -7.97 -12.82 -3.17
CA TRP A 74 -6.54 -13.06 -3.43
C TRP A 74 -5.87 -13.79 -2.27
N SER A 75 -4.95 -14.70 -2.63
CA SER A 75 -4.02 -15.33 -1.69
C SER A 75 -2.74 -14.50 -1.64
N ILE A 76 -2.61 -13.69 -0.61
CA ILE A 76 -1.42 -12.85 -0.42
C ILE A 76 -0.40 -13.59 0.44
N ASN A 77 0.88 -13.34 0.21
CA ASN A 77 1.98 -13.92 0.97
C ASN A 77 2.56 -12.85 1.90
N HIS A 78 2.65 -13.15 3.21
CA HIS A 78 3.17 -12.17 4.17
C HIS A 78 4.63 -11.79 3.90
N ASN A 79 5.41 -12.65 3.27
CA ASN A 79 6.78 -12.30 2.88
C ASN A 79 6.80 -11.25 1.77
N TRP A 80 5.82 -11.28 0.86
CA TRP A 80 5.63 -10.20 -0.11
C TRP A 80 5.36 -8.88 0.61
N MET A 81 4.51 -8.92 1.62
CA MET A 81 4.18 -7.73 2.42
C MET A 81 5.42 -7.16 3.11
N ILE A 82 6.27 -8.03 3.66
CA ILE A 82 7.49 -7.60 4.38
C ILE A 82 8.44 -6.88 3.44
N SER A 83 8.78 -7.49 2.30
CA SER A 83 9.71 -6.88 1.36
C SER A 83 9.12 -5.62 0.70
N PHE A 84 7.83 -5.61 0.43
CA PHE A 84 7.12 -4.43 -0.06
C PHE A 84 7.21 -3.29 0.96
N ALA A 85 6.84 -3.56 2.21
CA ALA A 85 6.84 -2.55 3.27
C ALA A 85 8.24 -2.00 3.53
N GLN A 86 9.23 -2.87 3.58
CA GLN A 86 10.61 -2.44 3.80
C GLN A 86 11.08 -1.50 2.69
N THR A 87 10.82 -1.85 1.44
CA THR A 87 11.23 -1.04 0.29
C THR A 87 10.54 0.31 0.27
N ILE A 88 9.23 0.35 0.52
CA ILE A 88 8.46 1.60 0.58
C ILE A 88 9.03 2.50 1.70
N SER A 89 9.25 1.93 2.88
CA SER A 89 9.75 2.66 4.04
C SER A 89 11.15 3.22 3.81
N GLU A 90 12.04 2.43 3.20
CA GLU A 90 13.41 2.86 2.91
C GLU A 90 13.46 4.00 1.90
N ASN A 91 12.41 4.18 1.11
CA ASN A 91 12.32 5.24 0.11
C ASN A 91 11.50 6.45 0.59
N GLY A 92 11.24 6.54 1.89
CA GLY A 92 10.65 7.75 2.47
C GLY A 92 9.14 7.85 2.37
N TYR A 93 8.45 6.75 2.08
CA TYR A 93 6.99 6.68 2.09
C TYR A 93 6.52 5.75 3.19
N VAL A 94 5.26 5.86 3.58
CA VAL A 94 4.67 4.97 4.57
C VAL A 94 4.06 3.78 3.85
N PRO A 95 4.51 2.54 4.14
CA PRO A 95 3.88 1.36 3.54
C PRO A 95 2.49 1.17 4.12
N ALA A 96 1.54 0.80 3.26
CA ALA A 96 0.17 0.62 3.70
C ALA A 96 -0.50 -0.48 2.88
N PHE A 97 -1.46 -1.13 3.50
CA PHE A 97 -2.21 -2.22 2.89
C PHE A 97 -3.69 -1.99 3.12
N ILE A 98 -4.47 -2.17 2.08
CA ILE A 98 -5.92 -2.07 2.18
C ILE A 98 -6.54 -3.36 1.67
N GLY A 99 -7.42 -3.96 2.46
CA GLY A 99 -8.06 -5.21 2.13
C GLY A 99 -9.39 -5.37 2.84
N ASN A 100 -10.05 -6.48 2.57
CA ASN A 100 -11.35 -6.78 3.15
C ASN A 100 -11.20 -7.80 4.28
N THR A 101 -11.84 -7.51 5.41
CA THR A 101 -11.85 -8.38 6.59
C THR A 101 -13.28 -8.74 6.99
N ASP A 102 -14.04 -9.26 6.07
CA ASP A 102 -15.38 -9.76 6.41
C ASP A 102 -15.24 -11.02 7.25
N SER A 103 -15.65 -10.97 8.51
CA SER A 103 -15.50 -12.09 9.45
C SER A 103 -16.35 -13.31 9.07
N SER A 104 -17.34 -13.14 8.18
CA SER A 104 -18.14 -14.26 7.69
C SER A 104 -17.39 -15.10 6.66
N LYS A 105 -16.25 -14.65 6.19
CA LYS A 105 -15.42 -15.33 5.20
C LYS A 105 -13.99 -15.42 5.71
N ASN A 106 -13.31 -16.48 5.29
CA ASN A 106 -11.95 -16.77 5.73
C ASN A 106 -10.96 -16.07 4.79
N PHE A 107 -10.80 -14.75 4.95
CA PHE A 107 -9.93 -13.99 4.07
C PHE A 107 -8.46 -14.18 4.41
N ASN A 108 -7.69 -14.52 3.41
CA ASN A 108 -6.25 -14.69 3.52
C ASN A 108 -5.55 -13.40 3.99
N PHE A 109 -6.04 -12.24 3.54
CA PHE A 109 -5.45 -10.95 3.87
C PHE A 109 -5.30 -10.75 5.38
N ASP A 110 -6.37 -10.98 6.13
CA ASP A 110 -6.37 -10.77 7.57
C ASP A 110 -5.34 -11.66 8.28
N ARG A 111 -5.27 -12.94 7.86
CA ARG A 111 -4.30 -13.88 8.39
C ARG A 111 -2.86 -13.45 8.08
N GLN A 112 -2.61 -13.01 6.86
CA GLN A 112 -1.28 -12.59 6.45
C GLN A 112 -0.86 -11.28 7.10
N CYS A 113 -1.79 -10.38 7.38
CA CYS A 113 -1.52 -9.18 8.17
C CYS A 113 -1.03 -9.56 9.58
N SER A 114 -1.65 -10.55 10.20
CA SER A 114 -1.20 -11.04 11.51
C SER A 114 0.21 -11.62 11.44
N HIS A 115 0.52 -12.39 10.41
CA HIS A 115 1.87 -12.93 10.20
C HIS A 115 2.89 -11.80 9.97
N PHE A 116 2.51 -10.80 9.19
CA PHE A 116 3.36 -9.63 8.94
C PHE A 116 3.69 -8.92 10.25
N VAL A 117 2.70 -8.64 11.07
CA VAL A 117 2.88 -7.95 12.35
C VAL A 117 3.80 -8.74 13.27
N GLN A 118 3.62 -10.05 13.35
CA GLN A 118 4.49 -10.92 14.16
C GLN A 118 5.94 -10.89 13.68
N ALA A 119 6.13 -10.98 12.37
CA ALA A 119 7.46 -11.09 11.77
C ALA A 119 8.24 -9.77 11.77
N THR A 120 7.57 -8.62 11.92
CA THR A 120 8.21 -7.30 11.78
C THR A 120 8.19 -6.49 13.07
N LYS A 121 7.95 -7.12 14.22
CA LYS A 121 7.93 -6.44 15.51
C LYS A 121 9.24 -5.70 15.81
N ASP A 122 10.36 -6.31 15.48
CA ASP A 122 11.69 -5.78 15.80
C ASP A 122 12.04 -4.52 15.01
N VAL A 123 11.34 -4.28 13.93
CA VAL A 123 11.55 -3.10 13.06
C VAL A 123 10.33 -2.18 13.06
N ASP A 124 9.51 -2.27 14.10
CA ASP A 124 8.32 -1.44 14.30
C ASP A 124 7.39 -1.47 13.10
N TYR A 125 7.21 -2.67 12.51
CA TYR A 125 6.31 -2.93 11.37
C TYR A 125 6.64 -2.06 10.14
N PHE A 126 7.86 -1.51 10.06
CA PHE A 126 8.27 -0.52 9.05
C PHE A 126 7.33 0.71 9.03
N GLY A 127 6.61 0.95 10.13
CA GLY A 127 5.60 2.01 10.19
C GLY A 127 4.34 1.72 9.39
N ALA A 128 4.07 0.46 9.07
CA ALA A 128 2.97 0.08 8.18
C ALA A 128 1.61 0.45 8.74
N VAL A 129 0.71 0.83 7.84
CA VAL A 129 -0.68 1.17 8.14
C VAL A 129 -1.57 0.14 7.46
N PHE A 130 -2.59 -0.31 8.19
CA PHE A 130 -3.57 -1.27 7.66
C PHE A 130 -4.94 -0.60 7.60
N MET A 131 -5.60 -0.77 6.47
CA MET A 131 -6.96 -0.28 6.26
C MET A 131 -7.86 -1.43 5.88
N TYR A 132 -8.99 -1.54 6.57
CA TYR A 132 -9.93 -2.62 6.35
C TYR A 132 -11.19 -2.06 5.70
N ASN A 133 -11.48 -2.57 4.51
CA ASN A 133 -12.65 -2.17 3.75
C ASN A 133 -13.75 -3.21 3.92
N ARG A 134 -14.72 -2.92 4.79
CA ARG A 134 -15.87 -3.81 5.03
C ARG A 134 -17.09 -3.43 4.20
N SER A 135 -17.02 -2.32 3.51
CA SER A 135 -18.11 -1.85 2.65
C SER A 135 -17.52 -1.29 1.38
N SER A 136 -18.36 -1.13 0.36
CA SER A 136 -17.95 -0.51 -0.90
C SER A 136 -17.78 1.00 -0.80
N ALA A 137 -18.18 1.60 0.30
CA ALA A 137 -18.10 3.05 0.50
C ALA A 137 -16.71 3.42 0.99
N PHE A 138 -15.87 3.78 0.07
CA PHE A 138 -14.51 4.21 0.38
C PHE A 138 -14.29 5.61 -0.19
N CYS A 139 -14.04 6.52 0.67
CA CYS A 139 -13.76 7.90 0.26
C CYS A 139 -12.28 8.12 0.09
#